data_da4538e81ec9aa28229bee298eac91a8
#
_entry.id   da4538e81ec9aa28229bee298eac91a8
#
_cell.length_a   1.000
_cell.length_b   1.000
_cell.length_c   1.000
_cell.angle_alpha   90.00
_cell.angle_beta   90.00
_cell.angle_gamma   90.00
#
_symmetry.space_group_name_H-M   'P 1'
#
loop_
_entity.id
_entity.type
_entity.pdbx_description
1 polymer ?
#
loop_
_entity_poly.entity_id
_entity_poly.type
_entity_poly.pdbx_seq_one_letter_code
_entity_poly.pdbx_strand_id
1 'polypeptide(L)'
;MQLPFDAVTQAQLRAVRPRGQWMARRGCWQFPLEAAAVLRRQLGSRFAVDPDLQQWFAWLEQPLPPLPPHRALVQLADLQEPLPDGRVLFAHQRAAARWLLARRGAVLADAMGLGKTLTALAAARAMVRAADCRIVVVAPAGLHRHWQQEASALQLQLELLSWARLPDGLPPAGTVLIADEAHYAQNLQASRTQAFLRLSRHPRVRAVWLLSGTPMKNGRPVQLFPLLAAIGHPLAADQRAFEERYCQGHWLERGGKRQWQAMGATHLAELQRLTRPLVLHRRKQDCLDLPPKQRLLVPVELSEAEGRGFQHRLQLKIDDYRRRAEAGLVRRDAEVLAVFTALRQISAEYKLPAATALVQRLLDQGEAVVLFSAFVAAAELLHNRLGGVLLSGRQPPAERQSIVDRFQAGEARLLIASFGVGGLGFTLHRARHVVLLERPWTPGDAEQAEDRCHRIGMHGSLQCHWLQLGVADQLVDDLIASKAARIEQLLSRRSLPGMVRQLLERL
;
A
#
# COMPACT_ATOMS: atom_id res chain seq x y z
N MET A 1 22.95 7.62 28.47
CA MET A 1 24.30 8.21 28.32
C MET A 1 24.59 9.12 29.52
N GLN A 2 25.59 8.82 30.27
CA GLN A 2 26.09 9.65 31.37
C GLN A 2 27.33 10.38 30.86
N LEU A 3 27.34 11.70 30.97
CA LEU A 3 28.44 12.56 30.55
C LEU A 3 28.68 13.62 31.63
N PRO A 4 29.92 14.13 31.76
CA PRO A 4 30.20 15.25 32.64
C PRO A 4 29.25 16.43 32.38
N PHE A 5 28.81 17.10 33.43
CA PHE A 5 27.88 18.22 33.34
C PHE A 5 28.65 19.51 33.04
N ASP A 6 29.18 19.65 31.82
CA ASP A 6 29.78 20.88 31.35
C ASP A 6 28.91 21.59 30.32
N ALA A 7 28.98 22.92 30.28
CA ALA A 7 28.12 23.76 29.43
C ALA A 7 28.29 23.48 27.91
N VAL A 8 29.50 23.13 27.50
CA VAL A 8 29.82 22.88 26.08
C VAL A 8 29.18 21.56 25.64
N THR A 9 29.38 20.49 26.43
CA THR A 9 28.76 19.17 26.14
C THR A 9 27.23 19.26 26.15
N GLN A 10 26.65 20.02 27.12
CA GLN A 10 25.21 20.22 27.18
C GLN A 10 24.67 20.98 25.95
N ALA A 11 25.39 22.00 25.48
CA ALA A 11 25.04 22.71 24.26
C ALA A 11 25.11 21.81 23.02
N GLN A 12 26.16 20.98 22.92
CA GLN A 12 26.30 19.99 21.85
C GLN A 12 25.15 18.98 21.85
N LEU A 13 24.77 18.43 23.02
CA LEU A 13 23.67 17.48 23.13
C LEU A 13 22.32 18.07 22.74
N ARG A 14 22.06 19.34 23.12
CA ARG A 14 20.85 20.07 22.74
C ARG A 14 20.77 20.34 21.22
N ALA A 15 21.90 20.47 20.56
CA ALA A 15 22.01 20.69 19.12
C ALA A 15 21.78 19.42 18.29
N VAL A 16 21.91 18.24 18.88
CA VAL A 16 21.73 16.95 18.18
C VAL A 16 20.31 16.80 17.62
N ARG A 17 20.22 16.29 16.40
CA ARG A 17 18.96 15.95 15.76
C ARG A 17 18.96 14.47 15.34
N PRO A 18 17.88 13.73 15.58
CA PRO A 18 16.66 14.10 16.33
C PRO A 18 16.96 14.44 17.79
N ARG A 19 16.11 15.29 18.39
CA ARG A 19 16.34 15.83 19.75
C ARG A 19 16.29 14.72 20.80
N GLY A 20 17.23 14.76 21.74
CA GLY A 20 17.20 13.98 22.98
C GLY A 20 16.28 14.62 24.04
N GLN A 21 15.92 13.80 25.01
CA GLN A 21 15.15 14.19 26.20
C GLN A 21 15.99 13.98 27.45
N TRP A 22 16.04 14.98 28.33
CA TRP A 22 16.68 14.84 29.62
C TRP A 22 15.79 14.05 30.59
N MET A 23 16.31 12.96 31.12
CA MET A 23 15.64 12.08 32.07
C MET A 23 16.09 12.44 33.50
N ALA A 24 15.41 13.40 34.12
CA ALA A 24 15.82 13.94 35.44
C ALA A 24 15.98 12.88 36.54
N ARG A 25 15.08 11.87 36.58
CA ARG A 25 15.14 10.77 37.58
C ARG A 25 16.36 9.86 37.40
N ARG A 26 16.97 9.82 36.20
CA ARG A 26 18.12 8.96 35.87
C ARG A 26 19.42 9.76 35.70
N GLY A 27 19.36 11.08 35.73
CA GLY A 27 20.49 11.95 35.49
C GLY A 27 21.17 11.74 34.12
N CYS A 28 20.41 11.39 33.10
CA CYS A 28 20.95 11.06 31.77
C CYS A 28 20.11 11.62 30.64
N TRP A 29 20.75 11.79 29.49
CA TRP A 29 20.05 12.08 28.23
C TRP A 29 19.61 10.78 27.56
N GLN A 30 18.35 10.77 27.12
CA GLN A 30 17.81 9.73 26.25
C GLN A 30 17.67 10.29 24.83
N PHE A 31 18.30 9.65 23.87
CA PHE A 31 18.21 9.98 22.46
C PHE A 31 17.56 8.84 21.70
N PRO A 32 16.83 9.13 20.60
CA PRO A 32 16.49 8.12 19.60
C PRO A 32 17.75 7.47 19.03
N LEU A 33 17.67 6.21 18.65
CA LEU A 33 18.83 5.45 18.15
C LEU A 33 19.46 6.10 16.89
N GLU A 34 18.65 6.80 16.10
CA GLU A 34 19.07 7.55 14.93
C GLU A 34 20.07 8.67 15.23
N ALA A 35 20.05 9.19 16.45
CA ALA A 35 21.01 10.19 16.89
C ALA A 35 22.39 9.60 17.18
N ALA A 36 22.53 8.28 17.31
CA ALA A 36 23.75 7.62 17.74
C ALA A 36 24.96 7.93 16.84
N ALA A 37 24.77 7.91 15.52
CA ALA A 37 25.84 8.24 14.56
C ALA A 37 26.29 9.72 14.65
N VAL A 38 25.36 10.63 14.93
CA VAL A 38 25.63 12.06 15.12
C VAL A 38 26.35 12.28 16.44
N LEU A 39 25.88 11.61 17.53
CA LEU A 39 26.50 11.65 18.84
C LEU A 39 27.94 11.13 18.80
N ARG A 40 28.17 9.98 18.14
CA ARG A 40 29.52 9.42 17.95
C ARG A 40 30.46 10.40 17.25
N ARG A 41 29.98 11.08 16.22
CA ARG A 41 30.76 12.07 15.46
C ARG A 41 31.09 13.32 16.27
N GLN A 42 30.09 13.83 17.03
CA GLN A 42 30.25 15.08 17.79
C GLN A 42 31.03 14.91 19.09
N LEU A 43 30.89 13.76 19.75
CA LEU A 43 31.51 13.49 21.04
C LEU A 43 32.85 12.76 20.91
N GLY A 44 33.14 12.15 19.75
CA GLY A 44 34.39 11.46 19.48
C GLY A 44 34.72 10.41 20.54
N SER A 45 35.96 10.46 21.08
CA SER A 45 36.44 9.53 22.11
C SER A 45 35.69 9.63 23.46
N ARG A 46 34.93 10.70 23.67
CA ARG A 46 34.05 10.85 24.86
C ARG A 46 32.78 10.01 24.78
N PHE A 47 32.50 9.43 23.63
CA PHE A 47 31.34 8.58 23.38
C PHE A 47 31.73 7.11 23.51
N ALA A 48 31.67 6.58 24.75
CA ALA A 48 31.82 5.16 24.97
C ALA A 48 30.57 4.40 24.50
N VAL A 49 30.79 3.36 23.74
CA VAL A 49 29.73 2.54 23.13
C VAL A 49 29.67 1.23 23.91
N ASP A 50 28.51 0.86 24.44
CA ASP A 50 28.28 -0.45 25.02
C ASP A 50 28.33 -1.56 23.96
N PRO A 51 28.48 -2.86 24.38
CA PRO A 51 28.56 -3.96 23.41
C PRO A 51 27.38 -4.07 22.48
N ASP A 52 26.14 -3.81 22.92
CA ASP A 52 24.94 -3.91 22.11
C ASP A 52 24.90 -2.83 21.02
N LEU A 53 25.25 -1.60 21.42
CA LEU A 53 25.34 -0.49 20.48
C LEU A 53 26.53 -0.65 19.53
N GLN A 54 27.64 -1.25 19.99
CA GLN A 54 28.79 -1.57 19.15
C GLN A 54 28.45 -2.62 18.11
N GLN A 55 27.73 -3.68 18.49
CA GLN A 55 27.24 -4.69 17.56
C GLN A 55 26.29 -4.08 16.53
N TRP A 56 25.43 -3.16 16.96
CA TRP A 56 24.53 -2.44 16.06
C TRP A 56 25.27 -1.54 15.06
N PHE A 57 26.33 -0.82 15.49
CA PHE A 57 27.20 -0.06 14.57
C PHE A 57 27.93 -0.98 13.59
N ALA A 58 28.48 -2.09 14.07
CA ALA A 58 29.15 -3.09 13.23
C ALA A 58 28.18 -3.65 12.16
N TRP A 59 26.92 -3.91 12.55
CA TRP A 59 25.89 -4.34 11.61
C TRP A 59 25.60 -3.29 10.55
N LEU A 60 25.56 -1.98 10.90
CA LEU A 60 25.34 -0.88 9.95
C LEU A 60 26.51 -0.68 8.98
N GLU A 61 27.73 -0.92 9.45
CA GLU A 61 28.96 -0.74 8.70
C GLU A 61 29.30 -1.97 7.84
N GLN A 62 28.70 -3.12 8.13
CA GLN A 62 28.88 -4.32 7.32
C GLN A 62 28.45 -4.06 5.88
N PRO A 63 29.33 -4.29 4.89
CA PRO A 63 28.90 -4.30 3.50
C PRO A 63 27.84 -5.38 3.36
N LEU A 64 26.72 -5.04 2.72
CA LEU A 64 25.72 -6.05 2.37
C LEU A 64 26.43 -7.17 1.62
N PRO A 65 26.24 -8.45 1.99
CA PRO A 65 26.86 -9.55 1.29
C PRO A 65 26.51 -9.45 -0.18
N PRO A 66 27.49 -9.67 -1.08
CA PRO A 66 27.23 -9.63 -2.52
C PRO A 66 26.09 -10.59 -2.80
N LEU A 67 25.06 -10.09 -3.49
CA LEU A 67 23.98 -10.94 -3.96
C LEU A 67 24.58 -12.06 -4.79
N PRO A 68 24.21 -13.33 -4.53
CA PRO A 68 24.75 -14.43 -5.29
C PRO A 68 24.56 -14.16 -6.77
N PRO A 69 25.62 -14.27 -7.59
CA PRO A 69 25.51 -14.00 -9.00
C PRO A 69 24.44 -14.91 -9.59
N HIS A 70 23.33 -14.33 -9.99
CA HIS A 70 22.36 -15.06 -10.79
C HIS A 70 23.02 -15.21 -12.15
N ARG A 71 23.52 -16.41 -12.46
CA ARG A 71 24.06 -16.68 -13.79
C ARG A 71 22.96 -16.34 -14.79
N ALA A 72 23.21 -15.38 -15.64
CA ALA A 72 22.32 -15.02 -16.73
C ALA A 72 22.12 -16.27 -17.60
N LEU A 73 21.07 -17.04 -17.33
CA LEU A 73 20.74 -18.27 -18.04
C LEU A 73 20.02 -17.97 -19.36
N VAL A 74 19.79 -16.69 -19.64
CA VAL A 74 18.87 -16.27 -20.69
C VAL A 74 19.60 -15.41 -21.70
N GLN A 75 19.50 -15.79 -22.95
CA GLN A 75 19.90 -14.94 -24.05
C GLN A 75 18.95 -13.74 -24.11
N LEU A 76 19.50 -12.53 -24.02
CA LEU A 76 18.73 -11.27 -24.04
C LEU A 76 17.94 -11.07 -25.34
N ALA A 77 18.27 -11.80 -26.40
CA ALA A 77 17.57 -11.79 -27.69
C ALA A 77 16.08 -12.12 -27.57
N ASP A 78 15.70 -13.04 -26.67
CA ASP A 78 14.30 -13.45 -26.47
C ASP A 78 13.36 -12.30 -26.05
N LEU A 79 13.89 -11.24 -25.43
CA LEU A 79 13.10 -10.08 -25.04
C LEU A 79 12.99 -9.01 -26.14
N GLN A 80 13.67 -9.18 -27.26
CA GLN A 80 13.64 -8.25 -28.40
C GLN A 80 12.67 -8.71 -29.51
N GLU A 81 12.34 -9.99 -29.53
CA GLU A 81 11.37 -10.53 -30.49
C GLU A 81 9.92 -10.16 -30.08
N PRO A 82 9.01 -10.02 -31.04
CA PRO A 82 7.59 -9.95 -30.71
C PRO A 82 7.17 -11.14 -29.85
N LEU A 83 6.27 -10.91 -28.89
CA LEU A 83 5.67 -11.97 -28.08
C LEU A 83 4.82 -12.89 -28.97
N PRO A 84 4.50 -14.14 -28.55
CA PRO A 84 3.74 -15.11 -29.35
C PRO A 84 2.39 -14.59 -29.87
N ASP A 85 1.78 -13.65 -29.17
CA ASP A 85 0.54 -12.96 -29.54
C ASP A 85 0.75 -11.71 -30.43
N GLY A 86 1.99 -11.45 -30.86
CA GLY A 86 2.36 -10.32 -31.70
C GLY A 86 2.62 -9.01 -30.94
N ARG A 87 2.38 -8.95 -29.62
CA ARG A 87 2.68 -7.77 -28.82
C ARG A 87 4.17 -7.54 -28.70
N VAL A 88 4.56 -6.27 -28.65
CA VAL A 88 5.95 -5.85 -28.39
C VAL A 88 6.01 -5.17 -27.02
N LEU A 89 6.99 -5.56 -26.21
CA LEU A 89 7.20 -4.93 -24.91
C LEU A 89 7.58 -3.45 -25.06
N PHE A 90 6.97 -2.60 -24.26
CA PHE A 90 7.44 -1.23 -24.13
C PHE A 90 8.88 -1.19 -23.60
N ALA A 91 9.62 -0.12 -23.87
CA ALA A 91 11.00 0.02 -23.44
C ALA A 91 11.18 -0.21 -21.93
N HIS A 92 10.29 0.35 -21.12
CA HIS A 92 10.31 0.17 -19.67
C HIS A 92 10.02 -1.29 -19.25
N GLN A 93 9.09 -2.00 -19.93
CA GLN A 93 8.80 -3.41 -19.64
C GLN A 93 9.99 -4.29 -20.00
N ARG A 94 10.61 -4.06 -21.16
CA ARG A 94 11.80 -4.77 -21.61
C ARG A 94 12.96 -4.58 -20.61
N ALA A 95 13.19 -3.35 -20.17
CA ALA A 95 14.21 -3.04 -19.16
C ALA A 95 13.92 -3.77 -17.83
N ALA A 96 12.65 -3.80 -17.37
CA ALA A 96 12.27 -4.49 -16.15
C ALA A 96 12.35 -6.01 -16.28
N ALA A 97 11.97 -6.58 -17.42
CA ALA A 97 12.11 -8.03 -17.65
C ALA A 97 13.58 -8.44 -17.58
N ARG A 98 14.48 -7.70 -18.21
CA ARG A 98 15.95 -7.93 -18.10
C ARG A 98 16.43 -7.80 -16.66
N TRP A 99 15.92 -6.80 -15.93
CA TRP A 99 16.27 -6.56 -14.54
C TRP A 99 15.81 -7.70 -13.63
N LEU A 100 14.62 -8.28 -13.85
CA LEU A 100 14.14 -9.49 -13.16
C LEU A 100 15.01 -10.70 -13.46
N LEU A 101 15.34 -10.95 -14.73
CA LEU A 101 16.18 -12.08 -15.17
C LEU A 101 17.57 -12.06 -14.54
N ALA A 102 18.13 -10.88 -14.30
CA ALA A 102 19.41 -10.73 -13.63
C ALA A 102 19.37 -11.00 -12.12
N ARG A 103 18.20 -11.35 -11.54
CA ARG A 103 18.00 -11.45 -10.08
C ARG A 103 17.23 -12.70 -9.68
N ARG A 104 17.76 -13.42 -8.69
CA ARG A 104 17.02 -14.51 -8.06
C ARG A 104 15.82 -14.00 -7.27
N GLY A 105 15.99 -12.90 -6.52
CA GLY A 105 14.93 -12.29 -5.72
C GLY A 105 14.78 -10.82 -6.11
N ALA A 106 13.54 -10.39 -6.37
CA ALA A 106 13.28 -9.02 -6.79
C ALA A 106 11.86 -8.56 -6.39
N VAL A 107 11.71 -7.25 -6.14
CA VAL A 107 10.42 -6.58 -5.98
C VAL A 107 10.25 -5.61 -7.15
N LEU A 108 9.34 -5.92 -8.05
CA LEU A 108 8.91 -5.00 -9.11
C LEU A 108 7.79 -4.11 -8.56
N ALA A 109 8.19 -2.95 -8.06
CA ALA A 109 7.34 -1.98 -7.39
C ALA A 109 6.83 -0.88 -8.34
N ASP A 110 6.84 -1.12 -9.64
CA ASP A 110 6.37 -0.19 -10.67
C ASP A 110 4.95 0.29 -10.39
N ALA A 111 4.69 1.57 -10.69
CA ALA A 111 3.37 2.16 -10.58
C ALA A 111 2.30 1.30 -11.27
N MET A 112 1.07 1.47 -10.87
CA MET A 112 -0.05 0.75 -11.48
C MET A 112 -0.22 1.11 -12.95
N GLY A 113 -0.59 0.12 -13.79
CA GLY A 113 -0.77 0.32 -15.22
C GLY A 113 0.50 0.24 -16.06
N LEU A 114 1.68 0.02 -15.47
CA LEU A 114 2.93 -0.20 -16.21
C LEU A 114 3.10 -1.62 -16.78
N GLY A 115 2.07 -2.49 -16.61
CA GLY A 115 2.06 -3.83 -17.20
C GLY A 115 2.99 -4.83 -16.50
N LYS A 116 3.05 -4.80 -15.16
CA LYS A 116 3.86 -5.73 -14.34
C LYS A 116 3.62 -7.19 -14.66
N THR A 117 2.36 -7.59 -14.89
CA THR A 117 1.98 -8.97 -15.25
C THR A 117 2.69 -9.41 -16.53
N LEU A 118 2.54 -8.64 -17.62
CA LEU A 118 3.18 -8.94 -18.90
C LEU A 118 4.71 -8.95 -18.78
N THR A 119 5.27 -7.99 -18.05
CA THR A 119 6.71 -7.91 -17.78
C THR A 119 7.23 -9.17 -17.09
N ALA A 120 6.55 -9.63 -16.04
CA ALA A 120 6.94 -10.82 -15.29
C ALA A 120 6.77 -12.09 -16.12
N LEU A 121 5.70 -12.23 -16.91
CA LEU A 121 5.48 -13.36 -17.81
C LEU A 121 6.50 -13.38 -18.94
N ALA A 122 6.88 -12.26 -19.52
CA ALA A 122 7.92 -12.20 -20.54
C ALA A 122 9.29 -12.66 -19.98
N ALA A 123 9.62 -12.23 -18.75
CA ALA A 123 10.81 -12.70 -18.07
C ALA A 123 10.73 -14.22 -17.75
N ALA A 124 9.59 -14.69 -17.26
CA ALA A 124 9.38 -16.10 -16.95
C ALA A 124 9.45 -16.98 -18.21
N ARG A 125 8.91 -16.51 -19.35
CA ARG A 125 9.01 -17.18 -20.65
C ARG A 125 10.46 -17.38 -21.06
N ALA A 126 11.29 -16.37 -20.91
CA ALA A 126 12.70 -16.49 -21.20
C ALA A 126 13.41 -17.51 -20.28
N MET A 127 13.02 -17.58 -18.99
CA MET A 127 13.53 -18.60 -18.06
C MET A 127 13.13 -20.02 -18.45
N VAL A 128 11.86 -20.23 -18.83
CA VAL A 128 11.35 -21.56 -19.26
C VAL A 128 12.03 -22.02 -20.53
N ARG A 129 12.31 -21.13 -21.48
CA ARG A 129 13.04 -21.47 -22.72
C ARG A 129 14.51 -21.82 -22.49
N ALA A 130 15.13 -21.20 -21.50
CA ALA A 130 16.55 -21.39 -21.20
C ALA A 130 16.83 -22.58 -20.29
N ALA A 131 15.85 -23.02 -19.51
CA ALA A 131 16.02 -24.09 -18.54
C ALA A 131 14.68 -24.75 -18.18
N ASP A 132 14.73 -25.97 -17.63
CA ASP A 132 13.53 -26.63 -17.09
C ASP A 132 13.03 -25.88 -15.84
N CYS A 133 12.09 -24.98 -16.07
CA CYS A 133 11.48 -24.13 -15.04
C CYS A 133 9.96 -24.30 -15.04
N ARG A 134 9.37 -24.24 -13.85
CA ARG A 134 7.91 -24.22 -13.64
C ARG A 134 7.50 -22.86 -13.13
N ILE A 135 6.43 -22.30 -13.68
CA ILE A 135 5.90 -21.00 -13.26
C ILE A 135 4.80 -21.23 -12.23
N VAL A 136 4.99 -20.71 -11.03
CA VAL A 136 3.98 -20.69 -9.97
C VAL A 136 3.64 -19.23 -9.67
N VAL A 137 2.37 -18.88 -9.79
CA VAL A 137 1.88 -17.50 -9.53
C VAL A 137 0.98 -17.51 -8.32
N VAL A 138 1.34 -16.71 -7.32
CA VAL A 138 0.49 -16.39 -6.17
C VAL A 138 -0.21 -15.07 -6.44
N ALA A 139 -1.54 -15.09 -6.57
CA ALA A 139 -2.32 -13.89 -6.88
C ALA A 139 -3.66 -13.88 -6.13
N PRO A 140 -4.33 -12.72 -5.98
CA PRO A 140 -5.73 -12.68 -5.59
C PRO A 140 -6.60 -13.51 -6.54
N ALA A 141 -7.54 -14.28 -5.99
CA ALA A 141 -8.38 -15.19 -6.79
C ALA A 141 -9.12 -14.47 -7.95
N GLY A 142 -9.50 -13.21 -7.75
CA GLY A 142 -10.13 -12.40 -8.80
C GLY A 142 -9.23 -12.08 -10.01
N LEU A 143 -7.92 -12.28 -9.88
CA LEU A 143 -6.96 -12.07 -10.98
C LEU A 143 -6.55 -13.37 -11.69
N HIS A 144 -6.97 -14.53 -11.20
CA HIS A 144 -6.55 -15.82 -11.75
C HIS A 144 -6.89 -15.95 -13.25
N ARG A 145 -8.13 -15.55 -13.63
CA ARG A 145 -8.54 -15.56 -15.05
C ARG A 145 -7.65 -14.68 -15.92
N HIS A 146 -7.32 -13.48 -15.44
CA HIS A 146 -6.43 -12.57 -16.15
C HIS A 146 -5.02 -13.17 -16.32
N TRP A 147 -4.45 -13.74 -15.26
CA TRP A 147 -3.15 -14.42 -15.32
C TRP A 147 -3.17 -15.59 -16.31
N GLN A 148 -4.26 -16.38 -16.29
CA GLN A 148 -4.41 -17.51 -17.22
C GLN A 148 -4.49 -17.04 -18.69
N GLN A 149 -5.26 -15.99 -18.97
CA GLN A 149 -5.40 -15.41 -20.31
C GLN A 149 -4.07 -14.86 -20.81
N GLU A 150 -3.36 -14.09 -20.00
CA GLU A 150 -2.05 -13.53 -20.37
C GLU A 150 -1.00 -14.63 -20.57
N ALA A 151 -0.99 -15.66 -19.74
CA ALA A 151 -0.08 -16.78 -19.90
C ALA A 151 -0.39 -17.58 -21.18
N SER A 152 -1.66 -17.85 -21.45
CA SER A 152 -2.10 -18.58 -22.67
C SER A 152 -1.72 -17.81 -23.94
N ALA A 153 -1.88 -16.48 -23.94
CA ALA A 153 -1.45 -15.62 -25.05
C ALA A 153 0.07 -15.71 -25.32
N LEU A 154 0.86 -15.95 -24.27
CA LEU A 154 2.30 -16.15 -24.36
C LEU A 154 2.73 -17.61 -24.51
N GLN A 155 1.77 -18.53 -24.69
CA GLN A 155 2.02 -19.98 -24.79
C GLN A 155 2.76 -20.54 -23.56
N LEU A 156 2.38 -20.04 -22.36
CA LEU A 156 2.95 -20.46 -21.09
C LEU A 156 1.95 -21.27 -20.26
N GLN A 157 2.45 -22.30 -19.60
CA GLN A 157 1.74 -23.02 -18.56
C GLN A 157 2.18 -22.48 -17.21
N LEU A 158 1.22 -22.26 -16.31
CA LEU A 158 1.49 -21.83 -14.95
C LEU A 158 0.52 -22.47 -13.96
N GLU A 159 0.98 -22.60 -12.73
CA GLU A 159 0.18 -22.98 -11.57
C GLU A 159 -0.27 -21.71 -10.85
N LEU A 160 -1.57 -21.60 -10.56
CA LEU A 160 -2.17 -20.45 -9.86
C LEU A 160 -2.50 -20.82 -8.43
N LEU A 161 -1.95 -20.06 -7.50
CA LEU A 161 -2.20 -20.16 -6.07
C LEU A 161 -2.88 -18.88 -5.57
N SER A 162 -3.86 -19.02 -4.67
CA SER A 162 -4.50 -17.87 -4.05
C SER A 162 -3.80 -17.48 -2.75
N TRP A 163 -3.66 -16.17 -2.49
CA TRP A 163 -3.22 -15.65 -1.19
C TRP A 163 -4.04 -16.14 0.01
N ALA A 164 -5.30 -16.48 -0.23
CA ALA A 164 -6.19 -17.00 0.81
C ALA A 164 -5.88 -18.47 1.18
N ARG A 165 -5.24 -19.22 0.26
CA ARG A 165 -5.01 -20.66 0.43
C ARG A 165 -3.71 -21.05 -0.25
N LEU A 166 -2.61 -20.91 0.46
CA LEU A 166 -1.30 -21.39 0.03
C LEU A 166 -1.11 -22.84 0.49
N PRO A 167 -0.57 -23.72 -0.36
CA PRO A 167 -0.32 -25.12 0.01
C PRO A 167 0.84 -25.22 1.01
N ASP A 168 0.76 -26.20 1.89
CA ASP A 168 1.89 -26.60 2.75
C ASP A 168 2.86 -27.57 2.06
N GLY A 169 2.56 -27.96 0.82
CA GLY A 169 3.37 -28.88 0.00
C GLY A 169 4.65 -28.23 -0.54
N LEU A 170 5.52 -29.11 -1.06
CA LEU A 170 6.77 -28.70 -1.68
C LEU A 170 6.51 -28.11 -3.08
N PRO A 171 7.13 -26.99 -3.44
CA PRO A 171 7.03 -26.47 -4.80
C PRO A 171 7.73 -27.42 -5.79
N PRO A 172 7.32 -27.44 -7.06
CA PRO A 172 8.06 -28.13 -8.11
C PRO A 172 9.54 -27.71 -8.17
N ALA A 173 10.43 -28.59 -8.58
CA ALA A 173 11.82 -28.22 -8.78
C ALA A 173 11.94 -27.20 -9.92
N GLY A 174 12.86 -26.23 -9.77
CA GLY A 174 13.06 -25.19 -10.77
C GLY A 174 11.97 -24.10 -10.77
N THR A 175 11.17 -23.97 -9.71
CA THR A 175 10.07 -23.00 -9.64
C THR A 175 10.55 -21.54 -9.80
N VAL A 176 9.93 -20.82 -10.74
CA VAL A 176 9.91 -19.37 -10.81
C VAL A 176 8.63 -18.92 -10.10
N LEU A 177 8.77 -18.38 -8.90
CA LEU A 177 7.67 -17.95 -8.07
C LEU A 177 7.38 -16.46 -8.31
N ILE A 178 6.21 -16.17 -8.84
CA ILE A 178 5.72 -14.79 -9.05
C ILE A 178 4.62 -14.52 -8.04
N ALA A 179 4.74 -13.47 -7.25
CA ALA A 179 3.72 -13.08 -6.29
C ALA A 179 3.12 -11.73 -6.67
N ASP A 180 1.92 -11.76 -7.22
CA ASP A 180 1.19 -10.55 -7.59
C ASP A 180 0.45 -9.98 -6.38
N GLU A 181 0.33 -8.64 -6.35
CA GLU A 181 -0.18 -7.90 -5.20
C GLU A 181 0.52 -8.33 -3.90
N ALA A 182 1.86 -8.38 -3.94
CA ALA A 182 2.69 -8.88 -2.85
C ALA A 182 2.46 -8.17 -1.51
N HIS A 183 1.78 -7.01 -1.50
CA HIS A 183 1.35 -6.34 -0.28
C HIS A 183 0.40 -7.20 0.60
N TYR A 184 -0.17 -8.29 0.08
CA TYR A 184 -0.90 -9.27 0.91
C TYR A 184 0.00 -9.97 1.93
N ALA A 185 1.31 -10.00 1.72
CA ALA A 185 2.31 -10.56 2.63
C ALA A 185 2.97 -9.52 3.57
N GLN A 186 2.43 -8.31 3.72
CA GLN A 186 3.04 -7.24 4.53
C GLN A 186 2.93 -7.44 6.05
N ASN A 187 2.06 -8.32 6.53
CA ASN A 187 1.95 -8.64 7.95
C ASN A 187 2.67 -9.94 8.26
N LEU A 188 3.82 -9.84 8.92
CA LEU A 188 4.67 -11.00 9.26
C LEU A 188 3.95 -12.02 10.16
N GLN A 189 3.02 -11.59 11.01
CA GLN A 189 2.27 -12.47 11.92
C GLN A 189 1.10 -13.21 11.24
N ALA A 190 0.75 -12.83 10.03
CA ALA A 190 -0.36 -13.49 9.33
C ALA A 190 0.07 -14.88 8.81
N SER A 191 -0.79 -15.88 9.00
CA SER A 191 -0.55 -17.28 8.57
C SER A 191 -0.20 -17.37 7.08
N ARG A 192 -0.88 -16.62 6.23
CA ARG A 192 -0.58 -16.53 4.79
C ARG A 192 0.83 -16.02 4.50
N THR A 193 1.33 -15.04 5.27
CA THR A 193 2.69 -14.51 5.10
C THR A 193 3.71 -15.56 5.49
N GLN A 194 3.49 -16.27 6.59
CA GLN A 194 4.34 -17.35 7.02
C GLN A 194 4.37 -18.50 6.00
N ALA A 195 3.22 -18.89 5.47
CA ALA A 195 3.13 -19.89 4.40
C ALA A 195 3.89 -19.44 3.13
N PHE A 196 3.72 -18.17 2.74
CA PHE A 196 4.44 -17.60 1.60
C PHE A 196 5.96 -17.56 1.82
N LEU A 197 6.43 -17.21 3.02
CA LEU A 197 7.86 -17.21 3.35
C LEU A 197 8.46 -18.62 3.31
N ARG A 198 7.73 -19.64 3.78
CA ARG A 198 8.17 -21.05 3.63
C ARG A 198 8.30 -21.43 2.17
N LEU A 199 7.32 -21.09 1.34
CA LEU A 199 7.32 -21.35 -0.10
C LEU A 199 8.47 -20.63 -0.81
N SER A 200 8.61 -19.32 -0.62
CA SER A 200 9.58 -18.48 -1.34
C SER A 200 11.04 -18.81 -1.00
N ARG A 201 11.30 -19.27 0.22
CA ARG A 201 12.64 -19.63 0.70
C ARG A 201 13.02 -21.07 0.40
N HIS A 202 12.11 -21.85 -0.17
CA HIS A 202 12.37 -23.28 -0.42
C HIS A 202 13.50 -23.47 -1.45
N PRO A 203 14.44 -24.41 -1.26
CA PRO A 203 15.57 -24.63 -2.18
C PRO A 203 15.19 -24.95 -3.62
N ARG A 204 14.00 -25.54 -3.86
CA ARG A 204 13.46 -25.80 -5.18
C ARG A 204 13.04 -24.56 -5.96
N VAL A 205 12.89 -23.42 -5.26
CA VAL A 205 12.53 -22.15 -5.89
C VAL A 205 13.77 -21.49 -6.48
N ARG A 206 13.77 -21.33 -7.80
CA ARG A 206 14.89 -20.77 -8.56
C ARG A 206 14.90 -19.26 -8.55
N ALA A 207 13.72 -18.65 -8.66
CA ALA A 207 13.56 -17.21 -8.60
C ALA A 207 12.27 -16.81 -7.86
N VAL A 208 12.30 -15.66 -7.19
CA VAL A 208 11.16 -15.07 -6.47
C VAL A 208 10.97 -13.63 -6.92
N TRP A 209 9.90 -13.36 -7.65
CA TRP A 209 9.58 -12.03 -8.14
C TRP A 209 8.26 -11.54 -7.53
N LEU A 210 8.34 -10.46 -6.77
CA LEU A 210 7.20 -9.86 -6.10
C LEU A 210 6.73 -8.65 -6.90
N LEU A 211 5.45 -8.61 -7.22
CA LEU A 211 4.82 -7.52 -7.96
C LEU A 211 3.89 -6.75 -7.03
N SER A 212 4.09 -5.45 -6.87
CA SER A 212 3.21 -4.60 -6.08
C SER A 212 3.40 -3.13 -6.43
N GLY A 213 2.34 -2.43 -6.77
CA GLY A 213 2.37 -0.96 -6.91
C GLY A 213 2.55 -0.22 -5.58
N THR A 214 2.30 -0.90 -4.46
CA THR A 214 2.33 -0.33 -3.11
C THR A 214 3.10 -1.23 -2.14
N PRO A 215 4.45 -1.38 -2.31
CA PRO A 215 5.25 -2.26 -1.46
C PRO A 215 5.27 -1.82 0.02
N MET A 216 4.91 -0.57 0.30
CA MET A 216 4.69 -0.02 1.63
C MET A 216 3.35 0.74 1.64
N LYS A 217 2.24 0.03 1.72
CA LYS A 217 0.87 0.59 1.54
C LYS A 217 0.56 1.79 2.46
N ASN A 218 1.08 1.79 3.67
CA ASN A 218 0.89 2.87 4.65
C ASN A 218 2.17 3.68 4.92
N GLY A 219 3.19 3.59 4.05
CA GLY A 219 4.47 4.27 4.24
C GLY A 219 5.30 3.73 5.42
N ARG A 220 4.97 2.54 5.95
CA ARG A 220 5.64 1.94 7.12
C ARG A 220 6.69 0.94 6.67
N PRO A 221 7.97 1.15 7.00
CA PRO A 221 9.04 0.22 6.63
C PRO A 221 8.84 -1.21 7.13
N VAL A 222 8.17 -1.41 8.27
CA VAL A 222 7.85 -2.75 8.80
C VAL A 222 7.09 -3.62 7.79
N GLN A 223 6.31 -3.01 6.89
CA GLN A 223 5.57 -3.71 5.84
C GLN A 223 6.48 -4.22 4.71
N LEU A 224 7.64 -3.60 4.53
CA LEU A 224 8.62 -4.02 3.53
C LEU A 224 9.43 -5.23 4.01
N PHE A 225 9.62 -5.38 5.31
CA PHE A 225 10.44 -6.45 5.89
C PHE A 225 10.07 -7.86 5.39
N PRO A 226 8.79 -8.31 5.42
CA PRO A 226 8.44 -9.64 4.92
C PRO A 226 8.72 -9.83 3.43
N LEU A 227 8.59 -8.75 2.62
CA LEU A 227 8.88 -8.79 1.20
C LEU A 227 10.39 -8.94 0.95
N LEU A 228 11.21 -8.20 1.70
CA LEU A 228 12.66 -8.35 1.67
C LEU A 228 13.08 -9.76 2.12
N ALA A 229 12.41 -10.29 3.14
CA ALA A 229 12.65 -11.64 3.64
C ALA A 229 12.31 -12.72 2.61
N ALA A 230 11.23 -12.54 1.83
CA ALA A 230 10.84 -13.48 0.78
C ALA A 230 11.84 -13.55 -0.36
N ILE A 231 12.46 -12.42 -0.72
CA ILE A 231 13.47 -12.33 -1.78
C ILE A 231 14.91 -12.60 -1.32
N GLY A 232 15.11 -12.88 -0.02
CA GLY A 232 16.43 -13.14 0.53
C GLY A 232 17.31 -11.90 0.65
N HIS A 233 16.73 -10.70 0.84
CA HIS A 233 17.49 -9.47 1.01
C HIS A 233 18.24 -9.47 2.35
N PRO A 234 19.53 -9.06 2.39
CA PRO A 234 20.34 -9.07 3.61
C PRO A 234 19.75 -8.28 4.77
N LEU A 235 19.07 -7.17 4.53
CA LEU A 235 18.37 -6.39 5.57
C LEU A 235 17.28 -7.19 6.30
N ALA A 236 16.84 -8.31 5.77
CA ALA A 236 15.86 -9.18 6.41
C ALA A 236 16.49 -10.37 7.16
N ALA A 237 17.80 -10.35 7.38
CA ALA A 237 18.49 -11.34 8.21
C ALA A 237 18.12 -11.21 9.70
N ASP A 238 17.94 -9.98 10.19
CA ASP A 238 17.56 -9.67 11.55
C ASP A 238 16.36 -8.70 11.58
N GLN A 239 15.21 -9.22 12.00
CA GLN A 239 13.98 -8.44 12.13
C GLN A 239 14.12 -7.33 13.15
N ARG A 240 14.77 -7.63 14.28
CA ARG A 240 14.90 -6.69 15.39
C ARG A 240 15.74 -5.49 15.00
N ALA A 241 16.92 -5.73 14.41
CA ALA A 241 17.79 -4.68 13.92
C ALA A 241 17.12 -3.83 12.83
N PHE A 242 16.34 -4.46 11.93
CA PHE A 242 15.55 -3.74 10.92
C PHE A 242 14.50 -2.83 11.56
N GLU A 243 13.75 -3.36 12.53
CA GLU A 243 12.70 -2.61 13.22
C GLU A 243 13.25 -1.46 14.05
N GLU A 244 14.36 -1.66 14.76
CA GLU A 244 15.04 -0.62 15.52
C GLU A 244 15.54 0.51 14.59
N ARG A 245 16.15 0.15 13.47
CA ARG A 245 16.73 1.12 12.54
C ARG A 245 15.70 1.88 11.72
N TYR A 246 14.74 1.15 11.14
CA TYR A 246 13.84 1.74 10.13
C TYR A 246 12.42 1.98 10.63
N CYS A 247 12.00 1.31 11.71
CA CYS A 247 10.63 1.36 12.20
C CYS A 247 10.48 2.02 13.59
N GLN A 248 11.53 2.69 14.11
CA GLN A 248 11.55 3.26 15.46
C GLN A 248 11.23 2.21 16.53
N GLY A 249 11.75 0.99 16.36
CA GLY A 249 11.49 -0.12 17.27
C GLY A 249 11.93 0.20 18.70
N HIS A 250 11.00 0.07 19.65
CA HIS A 250 11.26 0.32 21.07
C HIS A 250 10.29 -0.44 21.98
N TRP A 251 10.68 -0.62 23.21
CA TRP A 251 9.81 -1.19 24.23
C TRP A 251 8.91 -0.11 24.84
N LEU A 252 7.61 -0.36 24.86
CA LEU A 252 6.63 0.41 25.61
C LEU A 252 6.16 -0.39 26.84
N GLU A 253 6.09 0.29 27.98
CA GLU A 253 5.43 -0.24 29.17
C GLU A 253 3.98 0.20 29.20
N ARG A 254 3.05 -0.74 29.15
CA ARG A 254 1.60 -0.46 29.21
C ARG A 254 0.95 -1.46 30.16
N GLY A 255 0.34 -0.95 31.24
CA GLY A 255 -0.33 -1.80 32.23
C GLY A 255 0.58 -2.87 32.86
N GLY A 256 1.82 -2.54 33.18
CA GLY A 256 2.79 -3.46 33.78
C GLY A 256 3.35 -4.52 32.82
N LYS A 257 3.00 -4.48 31.54
CA LYS A 257 3.54 -5.38 30.48
C LYS A 257 4.42 -4.60 29.53
N ARG A 258 5.58 -5.18 29.20
CA ARG A 258 6.46 -4.66 28.15
C ARG A 258 5.96 -5.17 26.78
N GLN A 259 5.68 -4.25 25.89
CA GLN A 259 5.25 -4.54 24.51
C GLN A 259 6.23 -3.88 23.54
N TRP A 260 6.68 -4.65 22.56
CA TRP A 260 7.49 -4.12 21.48
C TRP A 260 6.64 -3.35 20.49
N GLN A 261 7.09 -2.15 20.10
CA GLN A 261 6.47 -1.34 19.05
C GLN A 261 7.49 -0.98 17.98
N ALA A 262 7.06 -1.11 16.69
CA ALA A 262 7.88 -0.86 15.51
C ALA A 262 7.00 -0.30 14.37
N MET A 263 6.28 0.79 14.67
CA MET A 263 5.29 1.35 13.75
C MET A 263 5.72 2.68 13.12
N GLY A 264 6.91 3.16 13.46
CA GLY A 264 7.48 4.38 12.94
C GLY A 264 8.14 4.21 11.57
N ALA A 265 8.74 5.31 11.08
CA ALA A 265 9.46 5.37 9.82
C ALA A 265 10.66 6.31 9.95
N THR A 266 11.86 5.77 9.81
CA THR A 266 13.14 6.49 9.93
C THR A 266 14.13 6.00 8.90
N HIS A 267 15.19 6.78 8.66
CA HIS A 267 16.27 6.42 7.74
C HIS A 267 15.78 5.99 6.34
N LEU A 268 14.67 6.56 5.86
CA LEU A 268 14.02 6.13 4.62
C LEU A 268 14.93 6.28 3.40
N ALA A 269 15.75 7.32 3.33
CA ALA A 269 16.71 7.50 2.24
C ALA A 269 17.80 6.42 2.21
N GLU A 270 18.25 5.98 3.40
CA GLU A 270 19.18 4.86 3.53
C GLU A 270 18.52 3.55 3.11
N LEU A 271 17.31 3.28 3.63
CA LEU A 271 16.54 2.10 3.27
C LEU A 271 16.31 2.02 1.76
N GLN A 272 15.92 3.13 1.13
CA GLN A 272 15.74 3.23 -0.31
C GLN A 272 17.04 2.90 -1.07
N ARG A 273 18.16 3.49 -0.65
CA ARG A 273 19.45 3.22 -1.26
C ARG A 273 19.85 1.75 -1.18
N LEU A 274 19.69 1.14 0.00
CA LEU A 274 20.08 -0.25 0.25
C LEU A 274 19.16 -1.26 -0.44
N THR A 275 17.86 -0.94 -0.59
CA THR A 275 16.90 -1.82 -1.26
C THR A 275 16.90 -1.66 -2.79
N ARG A 276 17.38 -0.54 -3.32
CA ARG A 276 17.40 -0.22 -4.76
C ARG A 276 17.94 -1.34 -5.66
N PRO A 277 18.96 -2.15 -5.27
CA PRO A 277 19.43 -3.24 -6.11
C PRO A 277 18.38 -4.33 -6.38
N LEU A 278 17.42 -4.55 -5.45
CA LEU A 278 16.40 -5.59 -5.52
C LEU A 278 14.96 -5.07 -5.56
N VAL A 279 14.76 -3.76 -5.43
CA VAL A 279 13.45 -3.11 -5.51
C VAL A 279 13.47 -2.09 -6.65
N LEU A 280 12.78 -2.39 -7.74
CA LEU A 280 12.61 -1.48 -8.86
C LEU A 280 11.30 -0.73 -8.73
N HIS A 281 11.37 0.58 -8.58
CA HIS A 281 10.19 1.45 -8.55
C HIS A 281 10.31 2.54 -9.63
N ARG A 282 9.28 2.64 -10.48
CA ARG A 282 9.19 3.69 -11.50
C ARG A 282 7.79 4.28 -11.50
N ARG A 283 7.73 5.57 -11.70
CA ARG A 283 6.45 6.29 -11.80
C ARG A 283 5.91 6.17 -13.22
N LYS A 284 4.61 6.24 -13.35
CA LYS A 284 3.92 6.12 -14.64
C LYS A 284 4.36 7.21 -15.62
N GLN A 285 4.46 8.44 -15.14
CA GLN A 285 4.89 9.60 -15.93
C GLN A 285 6.33 9.52 -16.46
N ASP A 286 7.18 8.69 -15.82
CA ASP A 286 8.58 8.51 -16.26
C ASP A 286 8.68 7.42 -17.36
N CYS A 287 7.61 6.67 -17.60
CA CYS A 287 7.62 5.48 -18.46
C CYS A 287 6.62 5.56 -19.63
N LEU A 288 5.55 6.33 -19.49
CA LEU A 288 4.45 6.40 -20.43
C LEU A 288 4.06 7.84 -20.69
N ASP A 289 3.82 8.15 -21.94
CA ASP A 289 3.16 9.38 -22.36
C ASP A 289 1.65 9.15 -22.36
N LEU A 290 1.02 9.44 -21.22
CA LEU A 290 -0.42 9.32 -21.04
C LEU A 290 -1.07 10.70 -21.02
N PRO A 291 -2.33 10.79 -21.46
CA PRO A 291 -3.08 12.02 -21.32
C PRO A 291 -3.08 12.54 -19.88
N PRO A 292 -3.21 13.86 -19.64
CA PRO A 292 -3.19 14.42 -18.30
C PRO A 292 -4.26 13.84 -17.39
N LYS A 293 -3.90 13.62 -16.11
CA LYS A 293 -4.85 13.28 -15.05
C LYS A 293 -5.03 14.48 -14.14
N GLN A 294 -6.25 14.98 -14.01
CA GLN A 294 -6.60 16.13 -13.17
C GLN A 294 -7.52 15.70 -12.04
N ARG A 295 -7.23 16.14 -10.83
CA ARG A 295 -8.10 15.98 -9.66
C ARG A 295 -8.85 17.28 -9.41
N LEU A 296 -10.17 17.18 -9.40
CA LEU A 296 -11.09 18.28 -9.21
C LEU A 296 -11.81 18.06 -7.87
N LEU A 297 -11.64 19.00 -6.94
CA LEU A 297 -12.43 19.00 -5.71
C LEU A 297 -13.82 19.56 -6.01
N VAL A 298 -14.84 18.79 -5.72
CA VAL A 298 -16.24 19.17 -5.88
C VAL A 298 -16.83 19.43 -4.51
N PRO A 299 -16.97 20.70 -4.08
CA PRO A 299 -17.50 21.01 -2.79
C PRO A 299 -18.99 20.60 -2.73
N VAL A 300 -19.36 20.03 -1.59
CA VAL A 300 -20.75 19.74 -1.23
C VAL A 300 -21.08 20.57 0.00
N GLU A 301 -22.02 21.49 -0.16
CA GLU A 301 -22.49 22.35 0.90
C GLU A 301 -23.77 21.77 1.49
N LEU A 302 -23.89 21.83 2.81
CA LEU A 302 -25.10 21.47 3.54
C LEU A 302 -25.85 22.72 3.95
N SER A 303 -27.16 22.70 3.81
CA SER A 303 -28.00 23.69 4.49
C SER A 303 -27.82 23.57 6.02
N GLU A 304 -28.18 24.60 6.75
CA GLU A 304 -28.11 24.56 8.22
C GLU A 304 -28.89 23.37 8.83
N ALA A 305 -30.05 23.06 8.26
CA ALA A 305 -30.87 21.92 8.71
C ALA A 305 -30.16 20.58 8.48
N GLU A 306 -29.55 20.40 7.31
CA GLU A 306 -28.76 19.20 6.99
C GLU A 306 -27.52 19.13 7.87
N GLY A 307 -26.82 20.25 8.12
CA GLY A 307 -25.69 20.32 9.03
C GLY A 307 -26.04 19.87 10.45
N ARG A 308 -27.15 20.35 11.00
CA ARG A 308 -27.67 19.91 12.31
C ARG A 308 -28.01 18.42 12.28
N GLY A 309 -28.64 17.94 11.22
CA GLY A 309 -28.95 16.52 11.03
C GLY A 309 -27.69 15.63 10.98
N PHE A 310 -26.67 16.08 10.28
CA PHE A 310 -25.37 15.42 10.19
C PHE A 310 -24.71 15.28 11.56
N GLN A 311 -24.61 16.39 12.32
CA GLN A 311 -24.03 16.40 13.67
C GLN A 311 -24.81 15.48 14.62
N HIS A 312 -26.14 15.54 14.60
CA HIS A 312 -26.98 14.68 15.43
C HIS A 312 -26.75 13.20 15.13
N ARG A 313 -26.75 12.82 13.86
CA ARG A 313 -26.51 11.41 13.46
C ARG A 313 -25.11 10.92 13.84
N LEU A 314 -24.11 11.78 13.72
CA LEU A 314 -22.74 11.45 14.14
C LEU A 314 -22.68 11.23 15.65
N GLN A 315 -23.32 12.11 16.44
CA GLN A 315 -23.39 11.97 17.89
C GLN A 315 -24.07 10.64 18.31
N LEU A 316 -25.20 10.29 17.69
CA LEU A 316 -25.89 9.03 17.95
C LEU A 316 -24.97 7.81 17.70
N LYS A 317 -24.17 7.84 16.65
CA LYS A 317 -23.23 6.73 16.35
C LYS A 317 -22.10 6.65 17.38
N ILE A 318 -21.61 7.79 17.87
CA ILE A 318 -20.59 7.86 18.92
C ILE A 318 -21.13 7.29 20.22
N ASP A 319 -22.35 7.69 20.60
CA ASP A 319 -22.99 7.27 21.84
C ASP A 319 -23.35 5.78 21.81
N ASP A 320 -23.83 5.27 20.67
CA ASP A 320 -24.03 3.83 20.48
C ASP A 320 -22.73 3.05 20.65
N TYR A 321 -21.64 3.52 20.03
CA TYR A 321 -20.34 2.87 20.18
C TYR A 321 -19.87 2.85 21.64
N ARG A 322 -20.02 3.96 22.37
CA ARG A 322 -19.62 4.06 23.78
C ARG A 322 -20.42 3.10 24.66
N ARG A 323 -21.74 3.05 24.49
CA ARG A 323 -22.58 2.08 25.21
C ARG A 323 -22.13 0.63 24.96
N ARG A 324 -21.84 0.28 23.73
CA ARG A 324 -21.34 -1.06 23.37
C ARG A 324 -19.95 -1.36 23.93
N ALA A 325 -19.09 -0.34 24.02
CA ALA A 325 -17.77 -0.47 24.63
C ALA A 325 -17.84 -0.64 26.16
N GLU A 326 -18.79 0.04 26.82
CA GLU A 326 -19.06 -0.11 28.24
C GLU A 326 -19.63 -1.51 28.54
N ALA A 327 -20.49 -2.02 27.68
CA ALA A 327 -21.04 -3.38 27.77
C ALA A 327 -20.00 -4.48 27.39
N GLY A 328 -18.76 -4.13 27.02
CA GLY A 328 -17.72 -5.08 26.65
C GLY A 328 -17.90 -5.74 25.27
N LEU A 329 -18.88 -5.28 24.48
CA LEU A 329 -19.20 -5.84 23.16
C LEU A 329 -18.21 -5.41 22.06
N VAL A 330 -17.50 -4.30 22.27
CA VAL A 330 -16.48 -3.78 21.35
C VAL A 330 -15.26 -3.30 22.14
N ARG A 331 -14.11 -3.23 21.46
CA ARG A 331 -12.86 -2.81 22.11
C ARG A 331 -12.85 -1.30 22.29
N ARG A 332 -12.55 -0.81 23.49
CA ARG A 332 -12.47 0.63 23.80
C ARG A 332 -11.39 1.36 22.99
N ASP A 333 -10.30 0.68 22.63
CA ASP A 333 -9.20 1.26 21.85
C ASP A 333 -9.50 1.40 20.34
N ALA A 334 -10.66 0.91 19.89
CA ALA A 334 -11.11 1.05 18.50
C ALA A 334 -12.11 2.22 18.28
N GLU A 335 -12.39 3.03 19.32
CA GLU A 335 -13.36 4.14 19.25
C GLU A 335 -13.04 5.14 18.13
N VAL A 336 -11.77 5.54 17.98
CA VAL A 336 -11.35 6.49 16.94
C VAL A 336 -11.67 5.95 15.55
N LEU A 337 -11.35 4.68 15.30
CA LEU A 337 -11.61 4.07 13.99
C LEU A 337 -13.12 3.96 13.72
N ALA A 338 -13.91 3.64 14.75
CA ALA A 338 -15.35 3.53 14.64
C ALA A 338 -15.99 4.90 14.34
N VAL A 339 -15.55 5.96 15.04
CA VAL A 339 -16.01 7.35 14.81
C VAL A 339 -15.69 7.81 13.40
N PHE A 340 -14.46 7.64 12.92
CA PHE A 340 -14.09 7.99 11.55
C PHE A 340 -14.80 7.15 10.49
N THR A 341 -15.10 5.90 10.78
CA THR A 341 -15.91 5.06 9.88
C THR A 341 -17.34 5.58 9.80
N ALA A 342 -17.93 5.93 10.94
CA ALA A 342 -19.27 6.52 11.01
C ALA A 342 -19.32 7.89 10.30
N LEU A 343 -18.32 8.75 10.54
CA LEU A 343 -18.19 10.04 9.87
C LEU A 343 -18.21 9.89 8.36
N ARG A 344 -17.37 9.00 7.81
CA ARG A 344 -17.31 8.73 6.36
C ARG A 344 -18.61 8.16 5.81
N GLN A 345 -19.26 7.26 6.56
CA GLN A 345 -20.53 6.65 6.14
C GLN A 345 -21.65 7.70 6.09
N ILE A 346 -21.77 8.54 7.10
CA ILE A 346 -22.75 9.63 7.15
C ILE A 346 -22.44 10.66 6.04
N SER A 347 -21.15 11.06 5.88
CA SER A 347 -20.71 11.93 4.78
C SER A 347 -21.13 11.39 3.42
N ALA A 348 -20.97 10.09 3.18
CA ALA A 348 -21.37 9.46 1.91
C ALA A 348 -22.87 9.72 1.62
N GLU A 349 -23.71 9.51 2.62
CA GLU A 349 -25.17 9.68 2.46
C GLU A 349 -25.56 11.12 2.11
N TYR A 350 -24.94 12.11 2.77
CA TYR A 350 -25.19 13.54 2.48
C TYR A 350 -24.62 13.98 1.13
N LYS A 351 -23.66 13.27 0.57
CA LYS A 351 -23.12 13.53 -0.77
C LYS A 351 -23.93 12.92 -1.90
N LEU A 352 -24.85 11.99 -1.63
CA LEU A 352 -25.62 11.28 -2.67
C LEU A 352 -26.34 12.23 -3.63
N PRO A 353 -27.02 13.32 -3.19
CA PRO A 353 -27.68 14.25 -4.12
C PRO A 353 -26.69 14.92 -5.08
N ALA A 354 -25.58 15.43 -4.55
CA ALA A 354 -24.55 16.10 -5.36
C ALA A 354 -23.86 15.13 -6.33
N ALA A 355 -23.58 13.89 -5.87
CA ALA A 355 -23.04 12.84 -6.71
C ALA A 355 -24.00 12.47 -7.85
N THR A 356 -25.30 12.33 -7.54
CA THR A 356 -26.33 12.05 -8.53
C THR A 356 -26.40 13.14 -9.59
N ALA A 357 -26.45 14.40 -9.19
CA ALA A 357 -26.51 15.55 -10.10
C ALA A 357 -25.25 15.65 -10.99
N LEU A 358 -24.06 15.44 -10.40
CA LEU A 358 -22.81 15.47 -11.14
C LEU A 358 -22.77 14.34 -12.19
N VAL A 359 -23.06 13.11 -11.78
CA VAL A 359 -23.00 11.94 -12.68
C VAL A 359 -24.05 12.08 -13.78
N GLN A 360 -25.28 12.48 -13.45
CA GLN A 360 -26.33 12.69 -14.44
C GLN A 360 -25.90 13.70 -15.51
N ARG A 361 -25.37 14.85 -15.11
CA ARG A 361 -24.85 15.87 -16.03
C ARG A 361 -23.77 15.32 -16.96
N LEU A 362 -22.84 14.50 -16.45
CA LEU A 362 -21.79 13.89 -17.27
C LEU A 362 -22.37 12.86 -18.26
N LEU A 363 -23.36 12.08 -17.82
CA LEU A 363 -24.07 11.13 -18.71
C LEU A 363 -24.87 11.83 -19.80
N ASP A 364 -25.50 12.97 -19.48
CA ASP A 364 -26.25 13.80 -20.46
C ASP A 364 -25.31 14.41 -21.51
N GLN A 365 -24.06 14.66 -21.16
CA GLN A 365 -22.99 15.08 -22.07
C GLN A 365 -22.42 13.92 -22.91
N GLY A 366 -22.94 12.70 -22.72
CA GLY A 366 -22.51 11.52 -23.48
C GLY A 366 -21.23 10.86 -22.90
N GLU A 367 -20.74 11.32 -21.74
CA GLU A 367 -19.49 10.82 -21.14
C GLU A 367 -19.67 9.45 -20.47
N ALA A 368 -18.58 8.66 -20.47
CA ALA A 368 -18.52 7.44 -19.69
C ALA A 368 -17.92 7.74 -18.32
N VAL A 369 -18.60 7.28 -17.27
CA VAL A 369 -18.28 7.61 -15.87
C VAL A 369 -18.04 6.36 -15.05
N VAL A 370 -16.99 6.37 -14.23
CA VAL A 370 -16.78 5.37 -13.16
C VAL A 370 -16.92 6.07 -11.81
N LEU A 371 -17.85 5.59 -10.98
CA LEU A 371 -18.03 6.10 -9.63
C LEU A 371 -17.55 5.06 -8.61
N PHE A 372 -16.70 5.49 -7.68
CA PHE A 372 -16.22 4.66 -6.58
C PHE A 372 -16.82 5.09 -5.24
N SER A 373 -17.26 4.09 -4.46
CA SER A 373 -17.68 4.26 -3.07
C SER A 373 -17.00 3.25 -2.14
N ALA A 374 -16.72 3.66 -0.91
CA ALA A 374 -16.22 2.78 0.14
C ALA A 374 -17.35 1.90 0.72
N PHE A 375 -18.60 2.34 0.57
CA PHE A 375 -19.77 1.71 1.17
C PHE A 375 -20.69 1.11 0.10
N VAL A 376 -20.90 -0.20 0.20
CA VAL A 376 -21.77 -0.93 -0.76
C VAL A 376 -23.19 -0.37 -0.78
N ALA A 377 -23.74 0.01 0.38
CA ALA A 377 -25.08 0.59 0.47
C ALA A 377 -25.21 1.91 -0.32
N ALA A 378 -24.21 2.79 -0.24
CA ALA A 378 -24.20 4.04 -1.01
C ALA A 378 -24.08 3.77 -2.52
N ALA A 379 -23.25 2.79 -2.90
CA ALA A 379 -23.13 2.35 -4.30
C ALA A 379 -24.44 1.79 -4.86
N GLU A 380 -25.15 0.99 -4.07
CA GLU A 380 -26.46 0.42 -4.44
C GLU A 380 -27.54 1.52 -4.57
N LEU A 381 -27.56 2.50 -3.66
CA LEU A 381 -28.50 3.63 -3.75
C LEU A 381 -28.26 4.46 -5.01
N LEU A 382 -27.00 4.72 -5.35
CA LEU A 382 -26.66 5.41 -6.59
C LEU A 382 -27.01 4.59 -7.83
N HIS A 383 -26.78 3.29 -7.81
CA HIS A 383 -27.17 2.40 -8.89
C HIS A 383 -28.68 2.38 -9.11
N ASN A 384 -29.48 2.32 -8.05
CA ASN A 384 -30.94 2.36 -8.13
C ASN A 384 -31.47 3.70 -8.69
N ARG A 385 -30.74 4.82 -8.47
CA ARG A 385 -31.13 6.15 -8.93
C ARG A 385 -30.68 6.44 -10.38
N LEU A 386 -29.49 6.02 -10.73
CA LEU A 386 -28.81 6.40 -11.97
C LEU A 386 -28.76 5.27 -13.01
N GLY A 387 -29.06 4.03 -12.59
CA GLY A 387 -28.87 2.86 -13.45
C GLY A 387 -27.38 2.52 -13.65
N GLY A 388 -27.06 2.06 -14.86
CA GLY A 388 -25.71 1.62 -15.20
C GLY A 388 -25.42 0.19 -14.72
N VAL A 389 -24.14 -0.11 -14.47
CA VAL A 389 -23.71 -1.42 -13.96
C VAL A 389 -23.05 -1.27 -12.59
N LEU A 390 -23.34 -2.20 -11.67
CA LEU A 390 -22.81 -2.21 -10.31
C LEU A 390 -21.76 -3.32 -10.15
N LEU A 391 -20.57 -2.95 -9.70
CA LEU A 391 -19.45 -3.85 -9.41
C LEU A 391 -19.11 -3.81 -7.92
N SER A 392 -19.54 -4.81 -7.16
CA SER A 392 -19.34 -4.89 -5.70
C SER A 392 -18.83 -6.27 -5.27
N GLY A 393 -18.49 -6.40 -3.99
CA GLY A 393 -18.08 -7.68 -3.40
C GLY A 393 -19.17 -8.74 -3.37
N ARG A 394 -20.44 -8.37 -3.58
CA ARG A 394 -21.59 -9.29 -3.55
C ARG A 394 -21.69 -10.17 -4.80
N GLN A 395 -21.19 -9.68 -5.96
CA GLN A 395 -21.19 -10.50 -7.18
C GLN A 395 -20.11 -11.59 -7.13
N PRO A 396 -20.39 -12.80 -7.64
CA PRO A 396 -19.38 -13.82 -7.85
C PRO A 396 -18.22 -13.32 -8.74
N PRO A 397 -16.99 -13.81 -8.53
CA PRO A 397 -15.84 -13.38 -9.35
C PRO A 397 -16.04 -13.54 -10.87
N ALA A 398 -16.75 -14.56 -11.32
CA ALA A 398 -17.04 -14.81 -12.73
C ALA A 398 -17.92 -13.71 -13.36
N GLU A 399 -18.90 -13.18 -12.63
CA GLU A 399 -19.80 -12.15 -13.10
C GLU A 399 -19.13 -10.77 -13.18
N ARG A 400 -18.14 -10.51 -12.32
CA ARG A 400 -17.47 -9.22 -12.26
C ARG A 400 -16.78 -8.85 -13.55
N GLN A 401 -16.18 -9.82 -14.24
CA GLN A 401 -15.55 -9.58 -15.53
C GLN A 401 -16.58 -9.23 -16.59
N SER A 402 -17.71 -9.93 -16.65
CA SER A 402 -18.80 -9.63 -17.57
C SER A 402 -19.35 -8.20 -17.38
N ILE A 403 -19.46 -7.72 -16.14
CA ILE A 403 -19.88 -6.35 -15.81
C ILE A 403 -18.88 -5.34 -16.42
N VAL A 404 -17.59 -5.60 -16.26
CA VAL A 404 -16.51 -4.75 -16.79
C VAL A 404 -16.53 -4.78 -18.33
N ASP A 405 -16.69 -5.96 -18.93
CA ASP A 405 -16.72 -6.13 -20.38
C ASP A 405 -17.89 -5.35 -21.01
N ARG A 406 -19.08 -5.41 -20.39
CA ARG A 406 -20.26 -4.61 -20.83
C ARG A 406 -20.00 -3.10 -20.77
N PHE A 407 -19.34 -2.63 -19.71
CA PHE A 407 -18.95 -1.23 -19.61
C PHE A 407 -17.95 -0.84 -20.70
N GLN A 408 -16.92 -1.67 -20.92
CA GLN A 408 -15.89 -1.42 -21.93
C GLN A 408 -16.44 -1.50 -23.37
N ALA A 409 -17.40 -2.40 -23.62
CA ALA A 409 -18.11 -2.50 -24.92
C ALA A 409 -19.04 -1.31 -25.21
N GLY A 410 -19.36 -0.50 -24.21
CA GLY A 410 -20.26 0.65 -24.37
C GLY A 410 -21.74 0.37 -24.13
N GLU A 411 -22.08 -0.83 -23.68
CA GLU A 411 -23.46 -1.19 -23.33
C GLU A 411 -23.99 -0.41 -22.11
N ALA A 412 -23.06 0.03 -21.23
CA ALA A 412 -23.36 0.93 -20.14
C ALA A 412 -22.37 2.11 -20.13
N ARG A 413 -22.87 3.33 -19.87
CA ARG A 413 -22.02 4.52 -19.73
C ARG A 413 -21.61 4.79 -18.28
N LEU A 414 -22.28 4.19 -17.29
CA LEU A 414 -21.99 4.33 -15.87
C LEU A 414 -21.60 2.97 -15.29
N LEU A 415 -20.43 2.95 -14.63
CA LEU A 415 -20.01 1.84 -13.77
C LEU A 415 -19.86 2.37 -12.36
N ILE A 416 -20.57 1.77 -11.42
CA ILE A 416 -20.48 2.08 -9.99
C ILE A 416 -19.73 0.92 -9.31
N ALA A 417 -18.65 1.22 -8.58
CA ALA A 417 -17.79 0.20 -7.99
C ALA A 417 -17.49 0.47 -6.52
N SER A 418 -17.41 -0.58 -5.72
CA SER A 418 -16.81 -0.48 -4.41
C SER A 418 -15.28 -0.49 -4.52
N PHE A 419 -14.56 0.29 -3.67
CA PHE A 419 -13.08 0.33 -3.68
C PHE A 419 -12.45 -1.06 -3.54
N GLY A 420 -13.03 -1.93 -2.71
CA GLY A 420 -12.51 -3.28 -2.48
C GLY A 420 -12.48 -4.16 -3.74
N VAL A 421 -13.44 -3.98 -4.64
CA VAL A 421 -13.54 -4.74 -5.89
C VAL A 421 -12.91 -3.98 -7.05
N GLY A 422 -13.04 -2.66 -7.08
CA GLY A 422 -12.34 -1.81 -8.05
C GLY A 422 -10.82 -1.94 -7.99
N GLY A 423 -10.28 -2.39 -6.84
CA GLY A 423 -8.86 -2.75 -6.66
C GLY A 423 -8.40 -4.01 -7.41
N LEU A 424 -9.29 -4.86 -7.93
CA LEU A 424 -9.00 -6.18 -8.49
C LEU A 424 -8.44 -6.20 -9.93
N GLY A 425 -7.67 -5.24 -10.36
CA GLY A 425 -6.92 -5.31 -11.61
C GLY A 425 -7.70 -4.99 -12.89
N PHE A 426 -8.99 -4.75 -12.83
CA PHE A 426 -9.82 -4.41 -13.98
C PHE A 426 -9.32 -3.17 -14.73
N THR A 427 -9.48 -3.16 -16.04
CA THR A 427 -9.15 -2.03 -16.91
C THR A 427 -10.43 -1.31 -17.28
N LEU A 428 -10.47 0.01 -17.04
CA LEU A 428 -11.67 0.85 -17.25
C LEU A 428 -11.33 2.10 -18.09
N HIS A 429 -10.41 1.95 -19.06
CA HIS A 429 -9.82 3.04 -19.84
C HIS A 429 -10.82 3.78 -20.73
N ARG A 430 -12.02 3.22 -20.94
CA ARG A 430 -13.10 3.89 -21.64
C ARG A 430 -13.60 5.15 -20.92
N ALA A 431 -13.55 5.15 -19.58
CA ALA A 431 -14.00 6.29 -18.78
C ALA A 431 -12.98 7.43 -18.78
N ARG A 432 -13.45 8.65 -19.06
CA ARG A 432 -12.70 9.89 -18.90
C ARG A 432 -13.04 10.62 -17.60
N HIS A 433 -14.06 10.18 -16.87
CA HIS A 433 -14.51 10.74 -15.61
C HIS A 433 -14.53 9.67 -14.53
N VAL A 434 -13.81 9.94 -13.44
CA VAL A 434 -13.84 9.16 -12.21
C VAL A 434 -14.45 10.01 -11.12
N VAL A 435 -15.45 9.50 -10.42
CA VAL A 435 -16.08 10.18 -9.28
C VAL A 435 -15.77 9.40 -8.03
N LEU A 436 -15.14 10.02 -7.03
CA LEU A 436 -14.91 9.45 -5.72
C LEU A 436 -15.93 10.06 -4.74
N LEU A 437 -16.87 9.22 -4.28
CA LEU A 437 -17.91 9.66 -3.34
C LEU A 437 -17.30 9.98 -1.98
N GLU A 438 -16.42 9.08 -1.48
CA GLU A 438 -15.69 9.28 -0.23
C GLU A 438 -14.18 9.09 -0.45
N ARG A 439 -13.40 9.59 0.50
CA ARG A 439 -11.97 9.32 0.56
C ARG A 439 -11.70 7.86 0.95
N PRO A 440 -10.93 7.08 0.21
CA PRO A 440 -10.46 5.79 0.70
C PRO A 440 -9.48 5.97 1.87
N TRP A 441 -9.25 4.90 2.63
CA TRP A 441 -8.41 4.96 3.84
C TRP A 441 -6.92 5.26 3.58
N THR A 442 -6.46 5.09 2.35
CA THR A 442 -5.07 5.39 1.99
C THR A 442 -5.01 6.17 0.69
N PRO A 443 -4.03 7.08 0.53
CA PRO A 443 -3.80 7.76 -0.74
C PRO A 443 -3.60 6.79 -1.90
N GLY A 444 -2.91 5.67 -1.63
CA GLY A 444 -2.68 4.62 -2.63
C GLY A 444 -3.96 3.94 -3.12
N ASP A 445 -4.99 3.80 -2.28
CA ASP A 445 -6.26 3.21 -2.71
C ASP A 445 -7.02 4.16 -3.67
N ALA A 446 -6.94 5.49 -3.46
CA ALA A 446 -7.49 6.48 -4.38
C ALA A 446 -6.77 6.45 -5.73
N GLU A 447 -5.44 6.50 -5.69
CA GLU A 447 -4.61 6.42 -6.88
C GLU A 447 -4.85 5.10 -7.63
N GLN A 448 -5.02 4.00 -6.91
CA GLN A 448 -5.35 2.71 -7.49
C GLN A 448 -6.70 2.71 -8.23
N ALA A 449 -7.72 3.34 -7.65
CA ALA A 449 -9.02 3.46 -8.28
C ALA A 449 -8.96 4.33 -9.56
N GLU A 450 -8.33 5.50 -9.48
CA GLU A 450 -8.12 6.39 -10.63
C GLU A 450 -7.33 5.71 -11.74
N ASP A 451 -6.31 4.95 -11.37
CA ASP A 451 -5.41 4.26 -12.30
C ASP A 451 -6.04 3.05 -12.98
N ARG A 452 -7.28 2.67 -12.63
CA ARG A 452 -8.07 1.73 -13.44
C ARG A 452 -8.53 2.36 -14.76
N CYS A 453 -8.74 3.67 -14.74
CA CYS A 453 -9.13 4.45 -15.92
C CYS A 453 -7.89 5.04 -16.62
N HIS A 454 -6.90 5.54 -15.86
CA HIS A 454 -5.68 6.15 -16.40
C HIS A 454 -4.66 5.12 -16.87
N ARG A 455 -4.90 4.54 -18.04
CA ARG A 455 -4.10 3.44 -18.62
C ARG A 455 -3.85 3.64 -20.11
N ILE A 456 -2.92 2.85 -20.63
CA ILE A 456 -2.69 2.70 -22.08
C ILE A 456 -4.02 2.34 -22.76
N GLY A 457 -4.32 3.01 -23.87
CA GLY A 457 -5.58 2.89 -24.61
C GLY A 457 -6.64 3.91 -24.19
N MET A 458 -6.35 4.76 -23.19
CA MET A 458 -7.23 5.88 -22.85
C MET A 458 -7.09 7.00 -23.87
N HIS A 459 -8.24 7.57 -24.30
CA HIS A 459 -8.29 8.72 -25.18
C HIS A 459 -8.73 9.98 -24.41
N GLY A 460 -7.94 11.06 -24.49
CA GLY A 460 -8.22 12.34 -23.82
C GLY A 460 -7.81 12.35 -22.34
N SER A 461 -7.99 13.49 -21.67
CA SER A 461 -7.61 13.68 -20.26
C SER A 461 -8.55 12.96 -19.30
N LEU A 462 -8.02 12.46 -18.18
CA LEU A 462 -8.80 11.91 -17.09
C LEU A 462 -9.14 12.99 -16.07
N GLN A 463 -10.41 13.16 -15.77
CA GLN A 463 -10.92 14.04 -14.73
C GLN A 463 -11.39 13.20 -13.53
N CYS A 464 -10.75 13.40 -12.39
CA CYS A 464 -11.08 12.73 -11.14
C CYS A 464 -11.81 13.70 -10.21
N HIS A 465 -13.12 13.56 -10.12
CA HIS A 465 -13.98 14.39 -9.29
C HIS A 465 -14.03 13.85 -7.86
N TRP A 466 -13.48 14.60 -6.94
CA TRP A 466 -13.44 14.25 -5.53
C TRP A 466 -14.50 15.05 -4.78
N LEU A 467 -15.63 14.43 -4.42
CA LEU A 467 -16.65 15.09 -3.63
C LEU A 467 -16.13 15.38 -2.23
N GLN A 468 -16.29 16.61 -1.77
CA GLN A 468 -15.77 17.09 -0.49
C GLN A 468 -16.87 17.76 0.32
N LEU A 469 -17.22 17.14 1.44
CA LEU A 469 -18.17 17.68 2.40
C LEU A 469 -17.42 18.46 3.49
N GLY A 470 -17.07 19.72 3.18
CA GLY A 470 -16.50 20.67 4.12
C GLY A 470 -15.45 20.11 5.07
N VAL A 471 -15.59 20.47 6.35
CA VAL A 471 -14.66 20.06 7.43
C VAL A 471 -14.65 18.54 7.66
N ALA A 472 -15.77 17.85 7.41
CA ALA A 472 -15.86 16.40 7.64
C ALA A 472 -14.84 15.61 6.81
N ASP A 473 -14.71 15.94 5.51
CA ASP A 473 -13.72 15.28 4.65
C ASP A 473 -12.31 15.81 4.89
N GLN A 474 -12.13 17.10 5.22
CA GLN A 474 -10.83 17.65 5.60
C GLN A 474 -10.23 16.90 6.79
N LEU A 475 -11.03 16.59 7.81
CA LEU A 475 -10.60 15.80 8.96
C LEU A 475 -10.17 14.37 8.55
N VAL A 476 -10.87 13.76 7.59
CA VAL A 476 -10.49 12.46 7.03
C VAL A 476 -9.19 12.59 6.22
N ASP A 477 -9.06 13.61 5.39
CA ASP A 477 -7.86 13.89 4.59
C ASP A 477 -6.64 14.15 5.49
N ASP A 478 -6.79 14.95 6.55
CA ASP A 478 -5.75 15.21 7.57
C ASP A 478 -5.33 13.93 8.29
N LEU A 479 -6.30 13.06 8.62
CA LEU A 479 -6.02 11.77 9.23
C LEU A 479 -5.26 10.86 8.26
N ILE A 480 -5.66 10.84 6.98
CA ILE A 480 -5.00 10.04 5.94
C ILE A 480 -3.58 10.55 5.69
N ALA A 481 -3.39 11.87 5.60
CA ALA A 481 -2.08 12.51 5.41
C ALA A 481 -1.16 12.30 6.62
N SER A 482 -1.72 12.27 7.81
CA SER A 482 -0.99 12.11 9.07
C SER A 482 -0.82 10.65 9.51
N LYS A 483 -1.29 9.69 8.73
CA LYS A 483 -1.34 8.25 9.11
C LYS A 483 -0.02 7.63 9.54
N ALA A 484 1.10 8.19 9.15
CA ALA A 484 2.40 7.69 9.62
C ALA A 484 2.81 8.25 11.00
N ALA A 485 2.48 9.51 11.31
CA ALA A 485 3.02 10.19 12.48
C ALA A 485 2.02 10.38 13.64
N ARG A 486 0.72 10.50 13.36
CA ARG A 486 -0.26 10.96 14.36
C ARG A 486 -1.11 9.87 14.98
N ILE A 487 -1.39 8.75 14.35
CA ILE A 487 -2.08 7.63 15.03
C ILE A 487 -1.25 7.18 16.22
N GLU A 488 0.07 7.19 16.10
CA GLU A 488 0.97 6.87 17.21
C GLU A 488 0.96 7.96 18.29
N GLN A 489 0.96 9.24 17.93
CA GLN A 489 0.84 10.34 18.90
C GLN A 489 -0.56 10.45 19.52
N LEU A 490 -1.61 10.15 18.78
CA LEU A 490 -3.01 10.23 19.24
C LEU A 490 -3.37 9.08 20.18
N LEU A 491 -2.83 7.88 19.92
CA LEU A 491 -3.03 6.72 20.81
C LEU A 491 -2.17 6.78 22.07
N SER A 492 -1.08 7.59 22.09
CA SER A 492 -0.14 7.63 23.21
C SER A 492 -0.29 8.81 24.17
N ARG A 493 -0.96 9.94 23.80
CA ARG A 493 -0.88 11.18 24.60
C ARG A 493 -2.13 12.02 24.84
N ARG A 494 -3.28 11.71 24.26
CA ARG A 494 -4.52 12.46 24.58
C ARG A 494 -5.69 11.52 24.81
N SER A 495 -6.46 11.80 25.86
CA SER A 495 -7.71 11.13 26.11
C SER A 495 -8.66 11.37 24.92
N LEU A 496 -9.18 10.32 24.35
CA LEU A 496 -10.16 10.29 23.28
C LEU A 496 -11.31 11.32 23.38
N PRO A 497 -11.85 11.63 24.58
CA PRO A 497 -12.91 12.63 24.74
C PRO A 497 -12.58 14.01 24.17
N GLY A 498 -11.31 14.45 24.27
CA GLY A 498 -10.90 15.76 23.75
C GLY A 498 -10.87 15.87 22.23
N MET A 499 -10.56 14.77 21.52
CA MET A 499 -10.53 14.76 20.06
C MET A 499 -11.91 14.71 19.44
N VAL A 500 -12.79 13.86 19.98
CA VAL A 500 -14.18 13.77 19.52
C VAL A 500 -14.89 15.11 19.77
N ARG A 501 -14.63 15.77 20.89
CA ARG A 501 -15.15 17.10 21.21
C ARG A 501 -14.64 18.16 20.21
N GLN A 502 -13.33 18.20 19.94
CA GLN A 502 -12.76 19.11 18.92
C GLN A 502 -13.31 18.84 17.50
N LEU A 503 -13.65 17.61 17.20
CA LEU A 503 -14.24 17.21 15.92
C LEU A 503 -15.68 17.72 15.83
N LEU A 504 -16.47 17.58 16.90
CA LEU A 504 -17.84 18.08 16.99
C LEU A 504 -17.92 19.62 17.02
N GLU A 505 -16.92 20.29 17.61
CA GLU A 505 -16.85 21.77 17.66
C GLU A 505 -16.44 22.38 16.29
N ARG A 506 -15.87 21.59 15.38
CA ARG A 506 -15.45 22.05 14.04
C ARG A 506 -16.45 21.70 12.92
N LEU A 507 -17.36 20.79 13.18
CA LEU A 507 -18.47 20.42 12.30
C LEU A 507 -19.68 21.33 12.56
#